data_cc4c61d169c7eb6f60ef5fc02bd0fd22
#
_entry.id   cc4c61d169c7eb6f60ef5fc02bd0fd22
#
_cell.length_a   1.000
_cell.length_b   1.000
_cell.length_c   1.000
_cell.angle_alpha   90.00
_cell.angle_beta   90.00
_cell.angle_gamma   90.00
#
_symmetry.space_group_name_H-M   'P 1'
#
loop_
_entity.id
_entity.type
_entity.pdbx_description
1 polymer ?
#
loop_
_entity_poly.entity_id
_entity_poly.type
_entity_poly.pdbx_seq_one_letter_code
_entity_poly.pdbx_strand_id
1 'polypeptide(L)'
;LSQAKKIFTRMCLNNWGGINHKVLQFNEYVNLFSGKSGSGKSTVMDAIQVILYGSFSPSFLNKAADDAKNRRSVLSYLRGEQKDGSANRGNCDFCSVIALEIEDTGTHITTCVGIAFEVRRNDSEIKKFSYFSHSGKMPEPGYITEEGFCFSNQDIKKLVNERAVSKDNRGKGDVNRIYASKEAYLGTLYDVILGYIDPNRFITMEKS
;
A
#
# COMPACT_ATOMS: atom_id res chain seq x y z
N LEU A 1 10.42 11.23 -28.90
CA LEU A 1 10.91 10.18 -28.00
C LEU A 1 10.31 10.43 -26.61
N SER A 2 9.27 9.65 -26.26
CA SER A 2 8.70 9.72 -24.91
C SER A 2 9.73 9.21 -23.90
N GLN A 3 10.04 10.01 -22.88
CA GLN A 3 10.88 9.57 -21.77
C GLN A 3 10.21 8.42 -21.02
N ALA A 4 11.01 7.43 -20.60
CA ALA A 4 10.54 6.36 -19.73
C ALA A 4 9.93 6.94 -18.44
N LYS A 5 8.79 6.40 -18.03
CA LYS A 5 8.05 6.86 -16.85
C LYS A 5 7.81 5.69 -15.90
N LYS A 6 7.69 6.00 -14.63
CA LYS A 6 7.17 5.07 -13.64
C LYS A 6 5.66 5.30 -13.52
N ILE A 7 4.88 4.25 -13.70
CA ILE A 7 3.42 4.30 -13.60
C ILE A 7 2.94 3.29 -12.57
N PHE A 8 1.85 3.61 -11.89
CA PHE A 8 1.14 2.67 -11.05
C PHE A 8 0.22 1.83 -11.95
N THR A 9 0.35 0.51 -11.90
CA THR A 9 -0.43 -0.41 -12.71
C THR A 9 -1.54 -1.08 -11.93
N ARG A 10 -1.26 -1.54 -10.72
CA ARG A 10 -2.25 -2.18 -9.85
C ARG A 10 -2.06 -1.79 -8.40
N MET A 11 -3.13 -1.93 -7.63
CA MET A 11 -3.14 -1.74 -6.19
C MET A 11 -3.85 -2.91 -5.52
N CYS A 12 -3.31 -3.38 -4.42
CA CYS A 12 -3.96 -4.38 -3.59
C CYS A 12 -4.37 -3.77 -2.25
N LEU A 13 -5.60 -4.03 -1.87
CA LEU A 13 -6.15 -3.64 -0.56
C LEU A 13 -6.74 -4.89 0.11
N ASN A 14 -6.09 -5.38 1.14
CA ASN A 14 -6.55 -6.50 1.96
C ASN A 14 -6.86 -6.00 3.36
N ASN A 15 -8.10 -6.10 3.80
CA ASN A 15 -8.58 -5.67 5.11
C ASN A 15 -8.24 -4.19 5.37
N TRP A 16 -8.73 -3.33 4.49
CA TRP A 16 -8.57 -1.89 4.56
C TRP A 16 -9.92 -1.19 4.35
N GLY A 17 -10.38 -0.41 5.33
CA GLY A 17 -11.71 0.21 5.29
C GLY A 17 -12.79 -0.86 5.20
N GLY A 18 -13.77 -0.64 4.34
CA GLY A 18 -14.82 -1.63 4.05
C GLY A 18 -14.38 -2.74 3.10
N ILE A 19 -13.14 -2.76 2.66
CA ILE A 19 -12.62 -3.71 1.67
C ILE A 19 -11.96 -4.87 2.38
N ASN A 20 -12.42 -6.10 2.12
CA ASN A 20 -11.79 -7.31 2.62
C ASN A 20 -10.62 -7.75 1.74
N HIS A 21 -10.84 -7.78 0.43
CA HIS A 21 -9.81 -8.10 -0.55
C HIS A 21 -10.19 -7.50 -1.90
N LYS A 22 -9.29 -6.71 -2.47
CA LYS A 22 -9.46 -6.16 -3.81
C LYS A 22 -8.12 -5.87 -4.46
N VAL A 23 -8.01 -6.24 -5.74
CA VAL A 23 -6.94 -5.79 -6.61
C VAL A 23 -7.56 -4.86 -7.65
N LEU A 24 -7.09 -3.62 -7.66
CA LEU A 24 -7.57 -2.57 -8.56
C LEU A 24 -6.55 -2.35 -9.68
N GLN A 25 -7.01 -2.26 -10.92
CA GLN A 25 -6.18 -1.80 -12.02
C GLN A 25 -6.36 -0.28 -12.17
N PHE A 26 -5.25 0.45 -12.32
CA PHE A 26 -5.30 1.92 -12.39
C PHE A 26 -6.00 2.47 -13.64
N ASN A 27 -6.02 1.71 -14.75
CA ASN A 27 -6.80 2.09 -15.92
C ASN A 27 -8.32 2.03 -15.65
N GLU A 28 -8.77 1.14 -14.78
CA GLU A 28 -10.16 1.04 -14.32
C GLU A 28 -10.48 2.07 -13.24
N TYR A 29 -9.46 2.55 -12.56
CA TYR A 29 -9.53 3.47 -11.45
C TYR A 29 -10.13 4.84 -11.83
N VAL A 30 -9.84 5.31 -13.05
CA VAL A 30 -10.43 6.54 -13.59
C VAL A 30 -11.96 6.43 -13.61
N ASN A 31 -12.50 5.26 -13.92
CA ASN A 31 -13.94 5.01 -13.92
C ASN A 31 -14.54 4.98 -12.50
N LEU A 32 -13.78 4.51 -11.51
CA LEU A 32 -14.19 4.52 -10.10
C LEU A 32 -14.24 5.95 -9.54
N PHE A 33 -13.34 6.83 -9.97
CA PHE A 33 -13.31 8.22 -9.51
C PHE A 33 -14.32 9.12 -10.19
N SER A 34 -14.79 8.78 -11.36
CA SER A 34 -15.89 9.51 -12.02
C SER A 34 -17.26 9.14 -11.46
N GLY A 35 -17.35 8.13 -10.61
CA GLY A 35 -18.59 7.70 -9.96
C GLY A 35 -18.96 8.57 -8.75
N LYS A 36 -20.25 8.55 -8.41
CA LYS A 36 -20.91 9.49 -7.48
C LYS A 36 -20.61 9.28 -5.98
N SER A 37 -19.86 8.27 -5.54
CA SER A 37 -19.69 8.06 -4.10
C SER A 37 -18.30 8.44 -3.61
N GLY A 38 -18.22 9.43 -2.75
CA GLY A 38 -16.98 9.92 -2.18
C GLY A 38 -16.25 8.97 -1.24
N SER A 39 -16.93 7.98 -0.65
CA SER A 39 -16.37 7.13 0.40
C SER A 39 -15.33 6.13 -0.11
N GLY A 40 -15.55 5.50 -1.27
CA GLY A 40 -14.60 4.56 -1.86
C GLY A 40 -13.33 5.23 -2.35
N LYS A 41 -13.47 6.44 -2.90
CA LYS A 41 -12.35 7.26 -3.36
C LYS A 41 -11.38 7.61 -2.23
N SER A 42 -11.91 8.12 -1.11
CA SER A 42 -11.09 8.47 0.06
C SER A 42 -10.35 7.26 0.62
N THR A 43 -11.01 6.12 0.70
CA THR A 43 -10.44 4.87 1.20
C THR A 43 -9.20 4.47 0.40
N VAL A 44 -9.28 4.53 -0.91
CA VAL A 44 -8.18 4.17 -1.81
C VAL A 44 -7.07 5.23 -1.77
N MET A 45 -7.44 6.51 -1.83
CA MET A 45 -6.46 7.61 -1.80
C MET A 45 -5.67 7.63 -0.49
N ASP A 46 -6.32 7.39 0.63
CA ASP A 46 -5.64 7.35 1.92
C ASP A 46 -4.65 6.17 2.00
N ALA A 47 -4.99 5.02 1.43
CA ALA A 47 -4.06 3.89 1.34
C ALA A 47 -2.83 4.24 0.48
N ILE A 48 -3.02 4.90 -0.65
CA ILE A 48 -1.91 5.37 -1.50
C ILE A 48 -1.00 6.31 -0.71
N GLN A 49 -1.57 7.26 0.02
CA GLN A 49 -0.80 8.19 0.83
C GLN A 49 0.01 7.47 1.93
N VAL A 50 -0.59 6.50 2.60
CA VAL A 50 0.11 5.71 3.62
C VAL A 50 1.31 4.97 3.01
N ILE A 51 1.14 4.37 1.84
CA ILE A 51 2.23 3.68 1.15
C ILE A 51 3.33 4.66 0.73
N LEU A 52 2.96 5.80 0.15
CA LEU A 52 3.94 6.75 -0.40
C LEU A 52 4.64 7.58 0.67
N TYR A 53 4.01 7.84 1.80
CA TYR A 53 4.63 8.57 2.91
C TYR A 53 5.20 7.68 4.00
N GLY A 54 4.77 6.43 4.05
CA GLY A 54 5.18 5.50 5.11
C GLY A 54 4.74 5.94 6.49
N SER A 55 3.81 6.88 6.60
CA SER A 55 3.38 7.47 7.87
C SER A 55 1.97 6.98 8.22
N PHE A 56 1.77 6.74 9.52
CA PHE A 56 0.47 6.35 10.07
C PHE A 56 -0.20 7.52 10.80
N SER A 57 0.36 8.73 10.68
CA SER A 57 -0.17 9.92 11.33
C SER A 57 -1.48 10.36 10.69
N PRO A 58 -2.53 10.65 11.49
CA PRO A 58 -3.81 11.15 10.97
C PRO A 58 -3.72 12.46 10.18
N SER A 59 -2.64 13.24 10.38
CA SER A 59 -2.47 14.52 9.69
C SER A 59 -2.33 14.38 8.17
N PHE A 60 -1.99 13.19 7.68
CA PHE A 60 -1.89 12.92 6.24
C PHE A 60 -3.19 12.41 5.62
N LEU A 61 -4.11 11.91 6.45
CA LEU A 61 -5.32 11.25 5.98
C LEU A 61 -6.49 12.24 5.96
N ASN A 62 -7.37 12.10 4.97
CA ASN A 62 -8.60 12.89 4.84
C ASN A 62 -8.35 14.41 4.90
N LYS A 63 -7.39 14.90 4.11
CA LYS A 63 -7.07 16.35 4.02
C LYS A 63 -8.29 17.23 3.65
N ALA A 64 -9.31 16.63 3.04
CA ALA A 64 -10.56 17.33 2.72
C ALA A 64 -11.51 17.44 3.90
N ALA A 65 -11.27 16.77 5.02
CA ALA A 65 -12.07 16.91 6.23
C ALA A 65 -11.49 18.03 7.10
N ASP A 66 -12.14 19.18 7.11
CA ASP A 66 -11.73 20.34 7.91
C ASP A 66 -11.85 20.11 9.41
N ASP A 67 -12.49 19.03 9.84
CA ASP A 67 -12.72 18.70 11.23
C ASP A 67 -11.79 17.57 11.69
N ALA A 68 -10.94 17.86 12.67
CA ALA A 68 -10.02 16.89 13.28
C ALA A 68 -10.75 15.67 13.88
N LYS A 69 -12.02 15.81 14.25
CA LYS A 69 -12.85 14.72 14.79
C LYS A 69 -13.25 13.69 13.74
N ASN A 70 -13.26 14.08 12.47
CA ASN A 70 -13.65 13.21 11.35
C ASN A 70 -12.46 12.58 10.63
N ARG A 71 -11.23 12.86 11.06
CA ARG A 71 -10.03 12.27 10.49
C ARG A 71 -9.91 10.81 10.93
N ARG A 72 -9.91 9.91 9.95
CA ARG A 72 -9.66 8.50 10.20
C ARG A 72 -8.17 8.26 10.48
N SER A 73 -7.88 7.47 11.52
CA SER A 73 -6.54 6.94 11.74
C SER A 73 -6.28 5.72 10.85
N VAL A 74 -5.02 5.35 10.66
CA VAL A 74 -4.69 4.10 9.95
C VAL A 74 -5.31 2.90 10.66
N LEU A 75 -5.27 2.87 12.00
CA LEU A 75 -5.88 1.78 12.76
C LEU A 75 -7.40 1.69 12.53
N SER A 76 -8.10 2.82 12.39
CA SER A 76 -9.53 2.83 12.10
C SER A 76 -9.83 2.27 10.70
N TYR A 77 -8.99 2.55 9.71
CA TYR A 77 -9.08 1.91 8.40
C TYR A 77 -8.84 0.41 8.49
N LEU A 78 -7.82 -0.01 9.22
CA LEU A 78 -7.52 -1.43 9.40
C LEU A 78 -8.69 -2.17 10.03
N ARG A 79 -9.34 -1.60 11.05
CA ARG A 79 -10.50 -2.20 11.68
C ARG A 79 -11.79 -2.07 10.87
N GLY A 80 -11.80 -1.23 9.84
CA GLY A 80 -13.00 -0.97 9.05
C GLY A 80 -14.09 -0.28 9.86
N GLU A 81 -13.72 0.73 10.65
CA GLU A 81 -14.67 1.49 11.48
C GLU A 81 -15.64 2.30 10.62
N GLN A 82 -16.91 2.23 10.99
CA GLN A 82 -18.00 2.93 10.32
C GLN A 82 -18.42 4.18 11.14
N LYS A 83 -19.15 5.08 10.50
CA LYS A 83 -19.66 6.31 11.15
C LYS A 83 -20.57 6.03 12.34
N ASP A 84 -21.24 4.88 12.37
CA ASP A 84 -22.13 4.47 13.47
C ASP A 84 -21.39 3.86 14.68
N GLY A 85 -20.05 3.81 14.61
CA GLY A 85 -19.23 3.25 15.67
C GLY A 85 -18.97 1.74 15.56
N SER A 86 -19.61 1.05 14.62
CA SER A 86 -19.32 -0.36 14.35
C SER A 86 -18.01 -0.50 13.58
N ALA A 87 -17.41 -1.68 13.62
CA ALA A 87 -16.16 -1.97 12.93
C ALA A 87 -16.22 -3.39 12.33
N ASN A 88 -15.86 -3.51 11.04
CA ASN A 88 -15.89 -4.81 10.34
C ASN A 88 -14.95 -5.82 10.99
N ARG A 89 -13.83 -5.38 11.53
CA ARG A 89 -12.78 -6.21 12.14
C ARG A 89 -12.42 -5.76 13.57
N GLY A 90 -13.42 -5.23 14.29
CA GLY A 90 -13.21 -4.65 15.61
C GLY A 90 -12.87 -5.67 16.71
N ASN A 91 -13.37 -6.89 16.58
CA ASN A 91 -13.29 -7.93 17.62
C ASN A 91 -12.50 -9.16 17.19
N CYS A 92 -11.56 -9.03 16.25
CA CYS A 92 -10.76 -10.16 15.79
C CYS A 92 -9.30 -9.78 15.58
N ASP A 93 -8.43 -10.78 15.60
CA ASP A 93 -7.07 -10.66 15.13
C ASP A 93 -7.09 -10.82 13.61
N PHE A 94 -6.33 -9.99 12.89
CA PHE A 94 -6.28 -10.06 11.44
C PHE A 94 -4.97 -9.50 10.90
N CYS A 95 -4.69 -9.82 9.64
CA CYS A 95 -3.61 -9.24 8.85
C CYS A 95 -4.20 -8.33 7.77
N SER A 96 -3.43 -7.32 7.38
CA SER A 96 -3.77 -6.42 6.28
C SER A 96 -2.54 -6.20 5.42
N VAL A 97 -2.73 -6.08 4.12
CA VAL A 97 -1.70 -5.66 3.17
C VAL A 97 -2.28 -4.58 2.28
N ILE A 98 -1.57 -3.47 2.19
CA ILE A 98 -1.80 -2.44 1.18
C ILE A 98 -0.55 -2.34 0.32
N ALA A 99 -0.69 -2.44 -1.00
CA ALA A 99 0.46 -2.51 -1.90
C ALA A 99 0.18 -1.85 -3.24
N LEU A 100 1.23 -1.29 -3.84
CA LEU A 100 1.22 -0.72 -5.18
C LEU A 100 2.15 -1.51 -6.09
N GLU A 101 1.71 -1.75 -7.32
CA GLU A 101 2.52 -2.28 -8.39
C GLU A 101 2.94 -1.14 -9.31
N ILE A 102 4.24 -1.03 -9.57
CA ILE A 102 4.86 0.06 -10.30
C ILE A 102 5.60 -0.52 -11.49
N GLU A 103 5.35 0.01 -12.68
CA GLU A 103 6.04 -0.39 -13.90
C GLU A 103 6.89 0.75 -14.45
N ASP A 104 8.11 0.44 -14.86
CA ASP A 104 8.92 1.31 -15.70
C ASP A 104 8.49 1.12 -17.15
N THR A 105 7.98 2.15 -17.81
CA THR A 105 7.47 2.05 -19.19
C THR A 105 8.55 1.84 -20.23
N GLY A 106 9.80 2.16 -19.90
CA GLY A 106 10.94 1.95 -20.80
C GLY A 106 11.48 0.53 -20.79
N THR A 107 11.66 -0.03 -19.59
CA THR A 107 12.23 -1.38 -19.40
C THR A 107 11.17 -2.45 -19.24
N HIS A 108 9.93 -2.07 -18.95
CA HIS A 108 8.82 -2.96 -18.55
C HIS A 108 9.11 -3.77 -17.27
N ILE A 109 10.05 -3.31 -16.47
CA ILE A 109 10.34 -3.90 -15.16
C ILE A 109 9.26 -3.47 -14.18
N THR A 110 8.70 -4.45 -13.48
CA THR A 110 7.66 -4.24 -12.47
C THR A 110 8.25 -4.45 -11.08
N THR A 111 7.88 -3.57 -10.16
CA THR A 111 8.25 -3.63 -8.73
C THR A 111 7.02 -3.36 -7.90
N CYS A 112 6.85 -4.10 -6.81
CA CYS A 112 5.79 -3.85 -5.85
C CYS A 112 6.34 -3.28 -4.56
N VAL A 113 5.59 -2.36 -3.95
CA VAL A 113 5.89 -1.78 -2.64
C VAL A 113 4.64 -1.80 -1.80
N GLY A 114 4.79 -1.93 -0.51
CA GLY A 114 3.63 -1.93 0.37
C GLY A 114 3.97 -2.03 1.84
N ILE A 115 2.90 -2.17 2.62
CA ILE A 115 2.96 -2.31 4.06
C ILE A 115 2.06 -3.46 4.46
N ALA A 116 2.60 -4.37 5.27
CA ALA A 116 1.87 -5.47 5.88
C ALA A 116 1.64 -5.15 7.36
N PHE A 117 0.41 -5.34 7.82
CA PHE A 117 0.02 -5.11 9.21
C PHE A 117 -0.48 -6.39 9.84
N GLU A 118 -0.16 -6.58 11.12
CA GLU A 118 -0.80 -7.60 11.95
C GLU A 118 -1.44 -6.90 13.13
N VAL A 119 -2.75 -6.97 13.23
CA VAL A 119 -3.55 -6.28 14.24
C VAL A 119 -4.18 -7.30 15.17
N ARG A 120 -3.99 -7.10 16.47
CA ARG A 120 -4.64 -7.90 17.47
C ARG A 120 -5.87 -7.18 18.01
N ARG A 121 -6.85 -7.97 18.46
CA ARG A 121 -8.15 -7.48 18.95
C ARG A 121 -8.07 -6.30 19.89
N ASN A 122 -7.11 -6.31 20.81
CA ASN A 122 -6.99 -5.29 21.87
C ASN A 122 -5.95 -4.20 21.55
N ASP A 123 -5.42 -4.15 20.34
CA ASP A 123 -4.45 -3.12 19.99
C ASP A 123 -5.11 -1.74 19.95
N SER A 124 -4.53 -0.79 20.68
CA SER A 124 -4.91 0.62 20.65
C SER A 124 -4.04 1.47 19.73
N GLU A 125 -2.98 0.87 19.19
CA GLU A 125 -2.05 1.48 18.25
C GLU A 125 -1.52 0.42 17.29
N ILE A 126 -0.90 0.85 16.18
CA ILE A 126 -0.25 -0.06 15.23
C ILE A 126 1.09 -0.49 15.85
N LYS A 127 1.21 -1.77 16.18
CA LYS A 127 2.39 -2.35 16.85
C LYS A 127 3.23 -3.21 15.94
N LYS A 128 2.59 -4.01 15.06
CA LYS A 128 3.28 -4.98 14.22
C LYS A 128 2.99 -4.71 12.77
N PHE A 129 4.01 -4.30 12.03
CA PHE A 129 3.91 -3.98 10.61
C PHE A 129 5.27 -4.14 9.95
N SER A 130 5.28 -4.26 8.63
CA SER A 130 6.50 -4.32 7.83
C SER A 130 6.35 -3.51 6.57
N TYR A 131 7.28 -2.60 6.32
CA TYR A 131 7.47 -2.00 5.00
C TYR A 131 8.21 -3.00 4.12
N PHE A 132 7.75 -3.22 2.90
CA PHE A 132 8.37 -4.17 2.00
C PHE A 132 8.39 -3.68 0.55
N SER A 133 9.28 -4.24 -0.22
CA SER A 133 9.24 -4.21 -1.68
C SER A 133 9.70 -5.55 -2.24
N HIS A 134 9.31 -5.84 -3.46
CA HIS A 134 9.77 -7.01 -4.17
C HIS A 134 9.76 -6.77 -5.68
N SER A 135 10.58 -7.50 -6.40
CA SER A 135 10.61 -7.48 -7.85
C SER A 135 9.45 -8.28 -8.44
N GLY A 136 9.10 -7.95 -9.67
CA GLY A 136 8.06 -8.64 -10.43
C GLY A 136 6.65 -8.20 -10.07
N LYS A 137 5.71 -8.81 -10.76
CA LYS A 137 4.29 -8.49 -10.61
C LYS A 137 3.75 -8.88 -9.24
N MET A 138 2.68 -8.21 -8.86
CA MET A 138 1.90 -8.57 -7.69
C MET A 138 1.48 -10.04 -7.78
N PRO A 139 1.60 -10.83 -6.68
CA PRO A 139 1.14 -12.21 -6.71
C PRO A 139 -0.36 -12.29 -6.97
N GLU A 140 -0.79 -13.38 -7.62
CA GLU A 140 -2.20 -13.69 -7.80
C GLU A 140 -2.66 -14.65 -6.69
N PRO A 141 -3.76 -14.38 -6.01
CA PRO A 141 -4.77 -13.33 -6.21
C PRO A 141 -4.50 -12.00 -5.49
N GLY A 142 -3.31 -11.73 -5.00
CA GLY A 142 -2.95 -10.48 -4.33
C GLY A 142 -2.76 -10.65 -2.84
N TYR A 143 -1.60 -11.20 -2.43
CA TYR A 143 -1.18 -11.37 -1.04
C TYR A 143 -2.23 -12.10 -0.18
N ILE A 144 -2.80 -13.15 -0.75
CA ILE A 144 -3.76 -14.05 -0.10
C ILE A 144 -3.17 -15.46 -0.11
N THR A 145 -3.23 -16.17 1.02
CA THR A 145 -2.78 -17.54 1.15
C THR A 145 -3.73 -18.50 0.40
N GLU A 146 -3.29 -19.75 0.20
CA GLU A 146 -4.12 -20.78 -0.41
C GLU A 146 -5.43 -21.02 0.37
N GLU A 147 -5.39 -20.83 1.68
CA GLU A 147 -6.55 -20.96 2.56
C GLU A 147 -7.49 -19.74 2.51
N GLY A 148 -7.10 -18.67 1.78
CA GLY A 148 -7.92 -17.48 1.61
C GLY A 148 -7.70 -16.39 2.64
N PHE A 149 -6.62 -16.46 3.42
CA PHE A 149 -6.27 -15.43 4.40
C PHE A 149 -5.29 -14.42 3.83
N CYS A 150 -5.39 -13.16 4.29
CA CYS A 150 -4.39 -12.15 3.99
C CYS A 150 -3.01 -12.58 4.49
N PHE A 151 -1.97 -12.30 3.71
CA PHE A 151 -0.60 -12.58 4.11
C PHE A 151 -0.26 -11.93 5.46
N SER A 152 0.40 -12.71 6.32
CA SER A 152 1.07 -12.20 7.52
C SER A 152 2.41 -11.57 7.17
N ASN A 153 3.07 -10.92 8.14
CA ASN A 153 4.44 -10.44 7.95
C ASN A 153 5.39 -11.57 7.56
N GLN A 154 5.19 -12.76 8.10
CA GLN A 154 6.01 -13.94 7.76
C GLN A 154 5.78 -14.36 6.31
N ASP A 155 4.54 -14.35 5.83
CA ASP A 155 4.23 -14.67 4.43
C ASP A 155 4.87 -13.66 3.47
N ILE A 156 4.86 -12.39 3.81
CA ILE A 156 5.54 -11.33 3.04
C ILE A 156 7.05 -11.59 3.02
N LYS A 157 7.65 -11.92 4.14
CA LYS A 157 9.09 -12.22 4.22
C LYS A 157 9.46 -13.42 3.32
N LYS A 158 8.64 -14.45 3.33
CA LYS A 158 8.82 -15.62 2.47
C LYS A 158 8.77 -15.23 1.00
N LEU A 159 7.76 -14.44 0.58
CA LEU A 159 7.62 -13.96 -0.78
C LEU A 159 8.83 -13.12 -1.21
N VAL A 160 9.26 -12.18 -0.39
CA VAL A 160 10.42 -11.31 -0.66
C VAL A 160 11.68 -12.17 -0.86
N ASN A 161 11.90 -13.15 0.00
CA ASN A 161 13.06 -14.05 -0.11
C ASN A 161 13.00 -14.90 -1.37
N GLU A 162 11.84 -15.44 -1.73
CA GLU A 162 11.65 -16.22 -2.95
C GLU A 162 11.93 -15.37 -4.20
N ARG A 163 11.49 -14.12 -4.22
CA ARG A 163 11.73 -13.20 -5.33
C ARG A 163 13.20 -12.81 -5.44
N ALA A 164 13.90 -12.68 -4.31
CA ALA A 164 15.32 -12.35 -4.28
C ALA A 164 16.19 -13.42 -4.92
N VAL A 165 15.84 -14.70 -4.78
CA VAL A 165 16.63 -15.84 -5.31
C VAL A 165 16.19 -16.27 -6.71
N SER A 166 15.12 -15.74 -7.24
CA SER A 166 14.65 -16.07 -8.59
C SER A 166 15.67 -15.71 -9.63
N LYS A 167 15.86 -16.60 -10.62
CA LYS A 167 16.82 -16.38 -11.72
C LYS A 167 16.51 -15.10 -12.49
N ASP A 168 15.22 -14.78 -12.66
CA ASP A 168 14.76 -13.61 -13.39
C ASP A 168 15.06 -12.30 -12.66
N ASN A 169 15.37 -12.38 -11.37
CA ASN A 169 15.59 -11.23 -10.51
C ASN A 169 17.04 -11.05 -10.09
N ARG A 170 17.93 -11.93 -10.56
CA ARG A 170 19.37 -11.80 -10.27
C ARG A 170 19.91 -10.49 -10.85
N GLY A 171 20.57 -9.72 -10.00
CA GLY A 171 21.16 -8.45 -10.39
C GLY A 171 20.21 -7.26 -10.43
N LYS A 172 18.95 -7.43 -10.04
CA LYS A 172 17.97 -6.34 -9.93
C LYS A 172 18.05 -5.57 -8.61
N GLY A 173 19.19 -5.64 -7.92
CA GLY A 173 19.48 -4.83 -6.76
C GLY A 173 18.64 -5.14 -5.53
N ASP A 174 18.54 -4.17 -4.65
CA ASP A 174 18.00 -4.28 -3.30
C ASP A 174 16.49 -4.08 -3.19
N VAL A 175 15.73 -4.31 -4.29
CA VAL A 175 14.27 -4.10 -4.25
C VAL A 175 13.53 -5.23 -3.51
N ASN A 176 14.16 -6.40 -3.33
CA ASN A 176 13.54 -7.49 -2.57
C ASN A 176 13.96 -7.37 -1.10
N ARG A 177 13.23 -6.56 -0.35
CA ARG A 177 13.57 -6.20 1.02
C ARG A 177 12.37 -6.07 1.92
N ILE A 178 12.60 -6.40 3.20
CA ILE A 178 11.80 -5.89 4.31
C ILE A 178 12.66 -4.84 5.01
N TYR A 179 12.11 -3.66 5.22
CA TYR A 179 12.86 -2.51 5.70
C TYR A 179 12.83 -2.40 7.22
N ALA A 180 13.97 -2.10 7.82
CA ALA A 180 14.10 -1.95 9.27
C ALA A 180 13.49 -0.64 9.77
N SER A 181 13.31 0.36 8.89
CA SER A 181 12.80 1.67 9.27
C SER A 181 12.01 2.31 8.14
N LYS A 182 11.17 3.27 8.49
CA LYS A 182 10.46 4.11 7.51
C LYS A 182 11.45 4.85 6.59
N GLU A 183 12.52 5.37 7.15
CA GLU A 183 13.54 6.13 6.41
C GLU A 183 14.23 5.25 5.36
N ALA A 184 14.58 4.01 5.70
CA ALA A 184 15.15 3.06 4.76
C ALA A 184 14.16 2.72 3.63
N TYR A 185 12.89 2.52 3.97
CA TYR A 185 11.82 2.27 3.02
C TYR A 185 11.64 3.43 2.05
N LEU A 186 11.48 4.65 2.57
CA LEU A 186 11.29 5.84 1.75
C LEU A 186 12.52 6.12 0.87
N GLY A 187 13.72 5.92 1.38
CA GLY A 187 14.94 6.06 0.61
C GLY A 187 14.96 5.17 -0.63
N THR A 188 14.69 3.87 -0.47
CA THR A 188 14.63 2.95 -1.60
C THR A 188 13.44 3.26 -2.53
N LEU A 189 12.27 3.58 -1.96
CA LEU A 189 11.10 3.93 -2.76
C LEU A 189 11.37 5.09 -3.70
N TYR A 190 11.91 6.18 -3.19
CA TYR A 190 12.12 7.40 -3.99
C TYR A 190 13.40 7.36 -4.81
N ASP A 191 14.51 6.88 -4.28
CA ASP A 191 15.79 6.90 -4.98
C ASP A 191 15.92 5.79 -6.03
N VAL A 192 15.39 4.61 -5.76
CA VAL A 192 15.58 3.43 -6.60
C VAL A 192 14.32 3.10 -7.39
N ILE A 193 13.19 2.92 -6.72
CA ILE A 193 11.97 2.40 -7.35
C ILE A 193 11.28 3.46 -8.21
N LEU A 194 11.07 4.65 -7.67
CA LEU A 194 10.44 5.76 -8.40
C LEU A 194 11.44 6.62 -9.17
N GLY A 195 12.71 6.61 -8.76
CA GLY A 195 13.76 7.40 -9.41
C GLY A 195 13.64 8.90 -9.18
N TYR A 196 13.00 9.33 -8.10
CA TYR A 196 12.88 10.73 -7.71
C TYR A 196 13.68 10.99 -6.44
N ILE A 197 14.50 12.02 -6.47
CA ILE A 197 15.37 12.39 -5.33
C ILE A 197 14.60 13.16 -4.25
N ASP A 198 13.53 13.88 -4.64
CA ASP A 198 12.75 14.73 -3.73
C ASP A 198 11.32 14.22 -3.58
N PRO A 199 10.96 13.66 -2.40
CA PRO A 199 9.61 13.20 -2.13
C PRO A 199 8.56 14.33 -2.20
N ASN A 200 8.96 15.59 -2.01
CA ASN A 200 8.05 16.73 -2.09
C ASN A 200 7.56 17.00 -3.53
N ARG A 201 8.28 16.56 -4.54
CA ARG A 201 7.82 16.65 -5.94
C ARG A 201 6.52 15.90 -6.21
N PHE A 202 6.30 14.79 -5.52
CA PHE A 202 5.06 14.03 -5.64
C PHE A 202 3.85 14.78 -5.05
N ILE A 203 4.09 15.54 -3.98
CA ILE A 203 3.05 16.32 -3.29
C ILE A 203 2.58 17.50 -4.17
N THR A 204 3.48 18.05 -4.98
CA THR A 204 3.18 19.22 -5.83
C THR A 204 2.34 18.84 -7.05
N MET A 205 2.42 17.60 -7.52
CA MET A 205 1.64 17.12 -8.67
C MET A 205 0.15 16.90 -8.36
N GLU A 206 -0.20 16.74 -7.09
CA GLU A 206 -1.59 16.64 -6.65
C GLU A 206 -2.30 18.01 -6.49
N LYS A 207 -1.54 19.09 -6.56
CA LYS A 207 -2.07 20.46 -6.34
C LYS A 207 -2.27 21.26 -7.61
N SER A 208 -1.97 20.70 -8.78
CA SER A 208 -2.16 21.38 -10.07
C SER A 208 -3.41 20.90 -10.81
#